data_85c4ed121e69b28fcc1445690d62e36f
#
_entry.id   85c4ed121e69b28fcc1445690d62e36f
#
_cell.length_a   1.000
_cell.length_b   1.000
_cell.length_c   1.000
_cell.angle_alpha   90.00
_cell.angle_beta   90.00
_cell.angle_gamma   90.00
#
_symmetry.space_group_name_H-M   'P 1'
#
loop_
_entity.id
_entity.type
_entity.pdbx_description
1 polymer ?
#
loop_
_entity_poly.entity_id
_entity_poly.type
_entity_poly.pdbx_seq_one_letter_code
_entity_poly.pdbx_strand_id
1 'polypeptide(L)'
;MKRISSSAFICFLLTLTLLFSSCFFPTEEPVAVPPDAGDEIAFIDHNGGVPQFEIPSKIKAYESYSELDGLGRCGVAEACLGPELMPTEERESISHVTPSGWVQASYPGVVDGNYLYNRCHLIGFQLAGENDNKKNLITGTRFLNIEGMLPFENMVADYIKETGNHVMYRVTPVYKESLDLLPYGVIIEALSLEDGGEGISFSVFSYNKQPGVHIDYSTGKSYLTGETPPAEEPEEENPTYYMVNTETKKFHLPSCHHAGTVDDENREMRDFDRDALISEGFSPCGTCKP
;
A
#
# COMPACT_ATOMS: atom_id res chain seq x y z
N MET A 1 -68.14 55.05 28.55
CA MET A 1 -67.36 54.18 29.42
C MET A 1 -67.45 52.72 28.89
N LYS A 2 -66.48 52.23 28.14
CA LYS A 2 -66.27 50.79 27.88
C LYS A 2 -64.81 50.59 27.57
N ARG A 3 -64.10 49.78 28.39
CA ARG A 3 -62.72 49.40 28.23
C ARG A 3 -62.62 48.41 27.10
N ILE A 4 -61.68 48.61 26.18
CA ILE A 4 -61.27 47.65 25.17
C ILE A 4 -59.95 47.05 25.64
N SER A 5 -60.00 45.76 25.88
CA SER A 5 -58.85 44.94 26.22
C SER A 5 -58.09 44.55 24.94
N SER A 6 -56.85 44.95 24.82
CA SER A 6 -55.92 44.48 23.72
C SER A 6 -55.19 43.24 24.18
N SER A 7 -55.54 42.12 23.59
CA SER A 7 -54.76 40.90 23.72
C SER A 7 -53.60 40.92 22.70
N ALA A 8 -52.39 41.04 23.21
CA ALA A 8 -51.19 40.89 22.39
C ALA A 8 -50.92 39.42 22.15
N PHE A 9 -50.99 39.04 20.89
CA PHE A 9 -50.55 37.68 20.41
C PHE A 9 -49.00 37.65 20.24
N ILE A 10 -48.33 37.03 21.18
CA ILE A 10 -46.87 36.80 21.06
C ILE A 10 -46.67 35.55 20.23
N CYS A 11 -46.25 35.75 18.98
CA CYS A 11 -45.82 34.67 18.07
C CYS A 11 -44.42 34.27 18.45
N PHE A 12 -44.26 33.09 19.07
CA PHE A 12 -42.95 32.51 19.43
C PHE A 12 -42.44 31.79 18.20
N LEU A 13 -41.51 32.44 17.44
CA LEU A 13 -40.78 31.82 16.34
C LEU A 13 -39.69 30.92 16.95
N LEU A 14 -39.89 29.59 16.98
CA LEU A 14 -38.87 28.61 17.26
C LEU A 14 -38.00 28.49 16.01
N THR A 15 -36.85 29.15 15.99
CA THR A 15 -35.79 28.89 15.03
C THR A 15 -35.03 27.64 15.46
N LEU A 16 -35.34 26.51 14.78
CA LEU A 16 -34.62 25.27 14.91
C LEU A 16 -33.25 25.40 14.18
N THR A 17 -32.22 25.79 14.89
CA THR A 17 -30.84 25.76 14.38
C THR A 17 -30.38 24.32 14.34
N LEU A 18 -30.41 23.71 13.14
CA LEU A 18 -29.72 22.46 12.84
C LEU A 18 -28.21 22.73 12.90
N LEU A 19 -27.59 22.36 14.00
CA LEU A 19 -26.14 22.24 14.11
C LEU A 19 -25.72 21.04 13.25
N PHE A 20 -25.33 21.29 12.01
CA PHE A 20 -24.51 20.33 11.25
C PHE A 20 -23.15 20.25 11.93
N SER A 21 -23.01 19.29 12.83
CA SER A 21 -21.67 18.83 13.26
C SER A 21 -21.03 18.16 12.05
N SER A 22 -20.37 18.95 11.20
CA SER A 22 -19.46 18.37 10.21
C SER A 22 -18.34 17.71 11.00
N CYS A 23 -18.32 16.38 11.03
CA CYS A 23 -17.13 15.64 11.38
C CYS A 23 -16.04 16.07 10.38
N PHE A 24 -15.21 17.00 10.80
CA PHE A 24 -13.98 17.34 10.10
C PHE A 24 -13.07 16.13 10.34
N PHE A 25 -13.08 15.16 9.43
CA PHE A 25 -11.96 14.22 9.31
C PHE A 25 -10.80 15.06 8.81
N PRO A 26 -9.69 15.13 9.53
CA PRO A 26 -8.48 15.73 8.96
C PRO A 26 -8.15 14.91 7.71
N THR A 27 -8.31 15.52 6.55
CA THR A 27 -7.72 14.98 5.32
C THR A 27 -6.22 15.17 5.50
N GLU A 28 -5.50 14.08 5.76
CA GLU A 28 -4.04 14.12 5.67
C GLU A 28 -3.68 14.66 4.29
N GLU A 29 -2.91 15.73 4.25
CA GLU A 29 -2.41 16.26 2.99
C GLU A 29 -1.57 15.16 2.33
N PRO A 30 -1.73 14.94 1.01
CA PRO A 30 -0.95 13.92 0.32
C PRO A 30 0.54 14.25 0.50
N VAL A 31 1.31 13.25 0.93
CA VAL A 31 2.75 13.39 1.08
C VAL A 31 3.36 13.77 -0.26
N ALA A 32 4.08 14.89 -0.29
CA ALA A 32 4.73 15.36 -1.51
C ALA A 32 5.76 14.33 -1.98
N VAL A 33 5.62 13.87 -3.23
CA VAL A 33 6.56 12.95 -3.85
C VAL A 33 7.84 13.72 -4.22
N PRO A 34 9.01 13.35 -3.70
CA PRO A 34 10.25 14.00 -4.08
C PRO A 34 10.58 13.79 -5.56
N PRO A 35 11.27 14.73 -6.22
CA PRO A 35 11.77 14.51 -7.57
C PRO A 35 12.79 13.36 -7.59
N ASP A 36 12.99 12.75 -8.77
CA ASP A 36 14.04 11.76 -8.95
C ASP A 36 15.42 12.42 -8.73
N ALA A 37 16.23 11.84 -7.86
CA ALA A 37 17.56 12.32 -7.51
C ALA A 37 18.68 11.72 -8.40
N GLY A 38 18.33 10.92 -9.42
CA GLY A 38 19.27 10.19 -10.28
C GLY A 38 19.52 8.75 -9.81
N ASP A 39 19.93 7.89 -10.74
CA ASP A 39 19.90 6.42 -10.57
C ASP A 39 20.66 5.90 -9.35
N GLU A 40 21.83 6.46 -9.05
CA GLU A 40 22.72 5.96 -8.00
C GLU A 40 22.36 6.47 -6.59
N ILE A 41 21.38 7.36 -6.45
CA ILE A 41 21.00 7.91 -5.16
C ILE A 41 19.91 7.05 -4.52
N ALA A 42 20.24 6.30 -3.47
CA ALA A 42 19.30 5.43 -2.78
C ALA A 42 18.29 6.20 -1.91
N PHE A 43 18.73 7.27 -1.27
CA PHE A 43 17.89 8.10 -0.38
C PHE A 43 18.33 9.56 -0.39
N ILE A 44 17.45 10.41 0.11
CA ILE A 44 17.69 11.84 0.35
C ILE A 44 17.14 12.23 1.72
N ASP A 45 17.59 13.36 2.27
CA ASP A 45 16.96 13.91 3.46
C ASP A 45 15.49 14.27 3.15
N HIS A 46 14.61 13.86 4.04
CA HIS A 46 13.22 14.27 4.07
C HIS A 46 13.01 15.26 5.22
N ASN A 47 12.21 16.31 5.00
CA ASN A 47 11.92 17.33 6.02
C ASN A 47 13.20 17.92 6.67
N GLY A 48 14.27 18.09 5.89
CA GLY A 48 15.57 18.57 6.39
C GLY A 48 16.24 17.60 7.38
N GLY A 49 15.96 16.31 7.29
CA GLY A 49 16.48 15.27 8.18
C GLY A 49 15.80 15.23 9.56
N VAL A 50 14.73 16.02 9.78
CA VAL A 50 14.06 16.14 11.09
C VAL A 50 12.83 15.24 11.15
N PRO A 51 12.81 14.21 12.02
CA PRO A 51 11.67 13.33 12.20
C PRO A 51 10.51 14.06 12.91
N GLN A 52 9.27 13.66 12.58
CA GLN A 52 8.08 14.26 13.16
C GLN A 52 7.31 13.23 13.99
N PHE A 53 7.56 13.22 15.30
CA PHE A 53 6.87 12.37 16.25
C PHE A 53 6.21 13.18 17.37
N GLU A 54 5.02 12.72 17.80
CA GLU A 54 4.48 13.08 19.11
C GLU A 54 5.18 12.22 20.16
N ILE A 55 5.99 12.84 21.03
CA ILE A 55 6.73 12.13 22.08
C ILE A 55 5.73 11.58 23.10
N PRO A 56 5.67 10.26 23.31
CA PRO A 56 4.74 9.68 24.26
C PRO A 56 5.08 10.08 25.70
N SER A 57 4.07 10.37 26.51
CA SER A 57 4.26 10.72 27.93
C SER A 57 4.79 9.54 28.76
N LYS A 58 4.65 8.32 28.26
CA LYS A 58 5.22 7.09 28.83
C LYS A 58 5.79 6.26 27.71
N ILE A 59 7.05 5.89 27.87
CA ILE A 59 7.73 5.00 26.93
C ILE A 59 7.20 3.58 27.18
N LYS A 60 6.70 2.96 26.12
CA LYS A 60 6.23 1.58 26.11
C LYS A 60 6.37 1.04 24.69
N ALA A 61 7.02 -0.09 24.55
CA ALA A 61 7.16 -0.76 23.27
C ALA A 61 5.78 -1.13 22.67
N TYR A 62 5.60 -0.88 21.38
CA TYR A 62 4.43 -1.25 20.58
C TYR A 62 4.78 -1.29 19.10
N GLU A 63 3.93 -1.95 18.34
CA GLU A 63 3.90 -1.94 16.89
C GLU A 63 2.49 -1.61 16.41
N SER A 64 2.39 -0.89 15.30
CA SER A 64 1.13 -0.52 14.65
C SER A 64 1.29 -0.52 13.14
N TYR A 65 0.37 -1.17 12.45
CA TYR A 65 0.36 -1.32 11.01
C TYR A 65 -1.00 -0.89 10.47
N SER A 66 -1.01 0.02 9.50
CA SER A 66 -2.24 0.42 8.82
C SER A 66 -2.89 -0.78 8.13
N GLU A 67 -4.21 -0.77 8.01
CA GLU A 67 -4.90 -1.75 7.16
C GLU A 67 -4.47 -1.58 5.70
N LEU A 68 -4.47 -2.69 4.95
CA LEU A 68 -4.26 -2.61 3.52
C LEU A 68 -5.40 -1.82 2.86
N ASP A 69 -5.07 -1.00 1.90
CA ASP A 69 -6.07 -0.25 1.14
C ASP A 69 -6.84 -1.13 0.12
N GLY A 70 -7.73 -0.51 -0.65
CA GLY A 70 -8.55 -1.21 -1.66
C GLY A 70 -7.75 -1.86 -2.80
N LEU A 71 -6.48 -1.49 -2.98
CA LEU A 71 -5.54 -2.10 -3.93
C LEU A 71 -4.61 -3.14 -3.27
N GLY A 72 -4.79 -3.39 -1.97
CA GLY A 72 -3.93 -4.31 -1.20
C GLY A 72 -2.56 -3.74 -0.86
N ARG A 73 -2.40 -2.41 -0.88
CA ARG A 73 -1.15 -1.71 -0.60
C ARG A 73 -1.00 -1.45 0.90
N CYS A 74 0.25 -1.50 1.38
CA CYS A 74 0.58 -1.09 2.76
C CYS A 74 0.43 0.41 2.95
N GLY A 75 -0.06 0.82 4.11
CA GLY A 75 0.02 2.17 4.63
C GLY A 75 1.16 2.31 5.64
N VAL A 76 1.03 3.26 6.57
CA VAL A 76 2.04 3.55 7.59
C VAL A 76 2.26 2.35 8.51
N ALA A 77 3.54 2.03 8.76
CA ALA A 77 4.00 1.17 9.83
C ALA A 77 4.74 2.02 10.87
N GLU A 78 4.34 1.96 12.13
CA GLU A 78 4.93 2.72 13.22
C GLU A 78 5.18 1.84 14.43
N ALA A 79 6.28 2.07 15.14
CA ALA A 79 6.60 1.36 16.36
C ALA A 79 7.33 2.26 17.37
N CYS A 80 7.16 1.94 18.64
CA CYS A 80 8.11 2.30 19.69
C CYS A 80 8.99 1.07 19.92
N LEU A 81 10.12 1.02 19.22
CA LEU A 81 11.06 -0.09 19.25
C LEU A 81 11.86 -0.09 20.55
N GLY A 82 12.08 -1.25 21.09
CA GLY A 82 12.91 -1.47 22.28
C GLY A 82 13.43 -2.90 22.33
N PRO A 83 14.24 -3.27 23.31
CA PRO A 83 14.77 -4.64 23.45
C PRO A 83 13.66 -5.71 23.51
N GLU A 84 12.45 -5.34 23.95
CA GLU A 84 11.31 -6.23 24.11
C GLU A 84 10.73 -6.74 22.79
N LEU A 85 10.89 -5.96 21.69
CA LEU A 85 10.39 -6.30 20.37
C LEU A 85 11.43 -6.98 19.49
N MET A 86 12.71 -6.89 19.86
CA MET A 86 13.76 -7.51 19.05
C MET A 86 13.57 -9.03 18.97
N PRO A 87 13.88 -9.65 17.80
CA PRO A 87 13.62 -11.06 17.58
C PRO A 87 14.39 -11.94 18.57
N THR A 88 13.69 -12.91 19.15
CA THR A 88 14.26 -13.96 19.99
C THR A 88 14.34 -15.31 19.28
N GLU A 89 13.72 -15.40 18.09
CA GLU A 89 13.64 -16.59 17.24
C GLU A 89 14.28 -16.33 15.88
N GLU A 90 14.61 -17.41 15.17
CA GLU A 90 15.15 -17.31 13.82
C GLU A 90 14.08 -16.85 12.82
N ARG A 91 14.51 -16.11 11.81
CA ARG A 91 13.64 -15.64 10.73
C ARG A 91 13.13 -16.83 9.89
N GLU A 92 11.81 -16.87 9.71
CA GLU A 92 11.16 -17.87 8.86
C GLU A 92 11.01 -17.40 7.40
N SER A 93 10.67 -18.35 6.50
CA SER A 93 10.44 -18.03 5.09
C SER A 93 9.13 -17.25 4.91
N ILE A 94 9.22 -16.12 4.20
CA ILE A 94 8.08 -15.28 3.83
C ILE A 94 7.70 -15.41 2.34
N SER A 95 8.15 -16.47 1.66
CA SER A 95 7.94 -16.67 0.22
C SER A 95 6.47 -16.81 -0.18
N HIS A 96 5.61 -17.20 0.74
CA HIS A 96 4.16 -17.33 0.56
C HIS A 96 3.40 -15.99 0.56
N VAL A 97 4.02 -14.91 1.03
CA VAL A 97 3.41 -13.58 1.01
C VAL A 97 3.61 -12.94 -0.36
N THR A 98 2.52 -12.42 -0.93
CA THR A 98 2.55 -11.68 -2.21
C THR A 98 2.09 -10.26 -1.96
N PRO A 99 3.00 -9.28 -1.86
CA PRO A 99 2.65 -7.87 -1.74
C PRO A 99 2.01 -7.34 -3.04
N SER A 100 1.38 -6.15 -2.98
CA SER A 100 0.82 -5.48 -4.16
C SER A 100 1.89 -5.30 -5.25
N GLY A 101 1.51 -5.50 -6.52
CA GLY A 101 2.38 -5.33 -7.68
C GLY A 101 3.57 -6.30 -7.76
N TRP A 102 3.51 -7.46 -7.10
CA TRP A 102 4.60 -8.44 -7.13
C TRP A 102 4.73 -9.14 -8.48
N VAL A 103 5.64 -8.65 -9.31
CA VAL A 103 6.01 -9.26 -10.61
C VAL A 103 7.52 -9.47 -10.61
N GLN A 104 7.99 -10.61 -10.07
CA GLN A 104 9.42 -10.87 -9.96
C GLN A 104 10.09 -10.98 -11.33
N ALA A 105 11.20 -10.26 -11.48
CA ALA A 105 12.06 -10.28 -12.66
C ALA A 105 13.52 -10.58 -12.26
N SER A 106 14.30 -11.07 -13.21
CA SER A 106 15.72 -11.40 -13.01
C SER A 106 16.59 -10.64 -13.99
N TYR A 107 17.61 -9.95 -13.46
CA TYR A 107 18.56 -9.14 -14.23
C TYR A 107 20.01 -9.49 -13.83
N PRO A 108 20.55 -10.64 -14.32
CA PRO A 108 21.91 -11.06 -14.00
C PRO A 108 22.95 -10.01 -14.42
N GLY A 109 23.87 -9.68 -13.52
CA GLY A 109 24.92 -8.69 -13.76
C GLY A 109 24.48 -7.23 -13.61
N VAL A 110 23.19 -6.97 -13.38
CA VAL A 110 22.65 -5.63 -13.09
C VAL A 110 22.16 -5.54 -11.65
N VAL A 111 21.42 -6.54 -11.19
CA VAL A 111 20.91 -6.60 -9.82
C VAL A 111 21.75 -7.58 -9.00
N ASP A 112 22.21 -7.15 -7.83
CA ASP A 112 22.89 -8.03 -6.87
C ASP A 112 21.95 -9.18 -6.45
N GLY A 113 22.42 -10.42 -6.55
CA GLY A 113 21.58 -11.61 -6.35
C GLY A 113 20.62 -11.91 -7.49
N ASN A 114 20.68 -11.18 -8.61
CA ASN A 114 19.94 -11.30 -9.86
C ASN A 114 18.45 -10.97 -9.81
N TYR A 115 17.76 -11.08 -8.68
CA TYR A 115 16.32 -10.84 -8.56
C TYR A 115 16.00 -9.41 -8.15
N LEU A 116 15.12 -8.76 -8.95
CA LEU A 116 14.78 -7.35 -8.79
C LEU A 116 14.09 -7.06 -7.46
N TYR A 117 13.04 -7.83 -7.16
CA TYR A 117 12.19 -7.54 -6.01
C TYR A 117 12.49 -8.39 -4.79
N ASN A 118 12.42 -7.74 -3.64
CA ASN A 118 12.38 -8.33 -2.33
C ASN A 118 11.01 -8.07 -1.69
N ARG A 119 10.58 -8.97 -0.81
CA ARG A 119 9.51 -8.69 0.14
C ARG A 119 10.12 -7.82 1.24
N CYS A 120 10.13 -6.49 1.01
CA CYS A 120 10.74 -5.56 1.93
C CYS A 120 9.82 -5.34 3.13
N HIS A 121 10.34 -5.58 4.33
CA HIS A 121 9.66 -5.16 5.55
C HIS A 121 9.72 -3.63 5.65
N LEU A 122 8.62 -3.01 6.07
CA LEU A 122 8.60 -1.60 6.45
C LEU A 122 9.33 -1.42 7.79
N ILE A 123 8.99 -2.24 8.80
CA ILE A 123 9.77 -2.38 10.03
C ILE A 123 10.52 -3.70 9.92
N GLY A 124 11.85 -3.64 9.83
CA GLY A 124 12.71 -4.79 9.59
C GLY A 124 12.58 -5.88 10.67
N PHE A 125 12.68 -7.15 10.28
CA PHE A 125 12.61 -8.28 11.20
C PHE A 125 13.59 -8.13 12.39
N GLN A 126 14.77 -7.60 12.16
CA GLN A 126 15.77 -7.38 13.21
C GLN A 126 15.35 -6.36 14.28
N LEU A 127 14.33 -5.54 14.01
CA LEU A 127 13.83 -4.50 14.90
C LEU A 127 12.66 -4.95 15.76
N ALA A 128 11.75 -5.75 15.18
CA ALA A 128 10.47 -6.08 15.80
C ALA A 128 10.09 -7.57 15.76
N GLY A 129 10.89 -8.43 15.14
CA GLY A 129 10.60 -9.86 15.06
C GLY A 129 9.38 -10.23 14.20
N GLU A 130 8.70 -9.24 13.58
CA GLU A 130 7.57 -9.47 12.68
C GLU A 130 8.03 -10.17 11.40
N ASN A 131 7.48 -11.36 11.11
CA ASN A 131 7.97 -12.18 10.00
C ASN A 131 7.12 -12.04 8.74
N ASP A 132 5.87 -12.51 8.72
CA ASP A 132 5.03 -12.65 7.53
C ASP A 132 3.78 -11.76 7.52
N ASN A 133 3.77 -10.71 8.32
CA ASN A 133 2.70 -9.73 8.38
C ASN A 133 2.56 -8.99 7.04
N LYS A 134 1.45 -9.24 6.34
CA LYS A 134 1.15 -8.62 5.03
C LYS A 134 1.08 -7.11 5.06
N LYS A 135 0.75 -6.51 6.20
CA LYS A 135 0.69 -5.05 6.39
C LYS A 135 2.06 -4.41 6.56
N ASN A 136 3.10 -5.24 6.73
CA ASN A 136 4.49 -4.85 6.90
C ASN A 136 5.36 -5.18 5.68
N LEU A 137 4.80 -5.71 4.58
CA LEU A 137 5.56 -6.19 3.44
C LEU A 137 5.16 -5.47 2.16
N ILE A 138 6.11 -4.79 1.52
CA ILE A 138 5.94 -4.15 0.22
C ILE A 138 6.77 -4.86 -0.86
N THR A 139 6.39 -4.67 -2.12
CA THR A 139 7.24 -4.99 -3.27
C THR A 139 8.32 -3.92 -3.39
N GLY A 140 9.48 -4.19 -2.85
CA GLY A 140 10.63 -3.28 -2.89
C GLY A 140 11.76 -3.85 -3.75
N THR A 141 12.51 -2.98 -4.40
CA THR A 141 13.69 -3.39 -5.17
C THR A 141 14.81 -3.89 -4.26
N ARG A 142 15.74 -4.63 -4.83
CA ARG A 142 16.97 -5.01 -4.13
C ARG A 142 17.75 -3.78 -3.65
N PHE A 143 17.79 -2.74 -4.49
CA PHE A 143 18.48 -1.49 -4.17
C PHE A 143 17.82 -0.74 -3.00
N LEU A 144 16.48 -0.59 -3.03
CA LEU A 144 15.76 -0.03 -1.87
C LEU A 144 16.06 -0.81 -0.59
N ASN A 145 15.97 -2.15 -0.67
CA ASN A 145 16.11 -3.00 0.53
C ASN A 145 17.51 -2.90 1.16
N ILE A 146 18.57 -2.87 0.33
CA ILE A 146 19.96 -2.95 0.80
C ILE A 146 20.59 -1.58 1.00
N GLU A 147 20.39 -0.66 0.06
CA GLU A 147 21.03 0.65 0.08
C GLU A 147 20.11 1.74 0.68
N GLY A 148 18.79 1.57 0.52
CA GLY A 148 17.81 2.55 0.98
C GLY A 148 17.29 2.33 2.39
N MET A 149 17.12 1.09 2.86
CA MET A 149 16.49 0.79 4.16
C MET A 149 17.45 0.19 5.18
N LEU A 150 18.19 -0.86 4.80
CA LEU A 150 19.04 -1.61 5.71
C LEU A 150 20.05 -0.77 6.52
N PRO A 151 20.71 0.29 5.98
CA PRO A 151 21.61 1.12 6.78
C PRO A 151 20.92 1.79 7.98
N PHE A 152 19.69 2.27 7.79
CA PHE A 152 18.89 2.92 8.83
C PHE A 152 18.36 1.91 9.85
N GLU A 153 17.93 0.73 9.39
CA GLU A 153 17.52 -0.36 10.27
C GLU A 153 18.68 -0.82 11.15
N ASN A 154 19.88 -0.99 10.59
CA ASN A 154 21.08 -1.37 11.32
C ASN A 154 21.43 -0.31 12.38
N MET A 155 21.42 0.97 12.02
CA MET A 155 21.69 2.08 12.94
C MET A 155 20.76 2.03 14.16
N VAL A 156 19.46 1.82 13.93
CA VAL A 156 18.47 1.73 15.01
C VAL A 156 18.66 0.45 15.84
N ALA A 157 18.88 -0.70 15.18
CA ALA A 157 19.08 -1.97 15.87
C ALA A 157 20.34 -1.96 16.77
N ASP A 158 21.42 -1.38 16.27
CA ASP A 158 22.68 -1.29 17.02
C ASP A 158 22.53 -0.34 18.21
N TYR A 159 21.87 0.82 18.03
CA TYR A 159 21.58 1.73 19.13
C TYR A 159 20.76 1.07 20.25
N ILE A 160 19.69 0.34 19.90
CA ILE A 160 18.87 -0.36 20.90
C ILE A 160 19.69 -1.43 21.63
N LYS A 161 20.52 -2.20 20.93
CA LYS A 161 21.37 -3.24 21.53
C LYS A 161 22.42 -2.66 22.49
N GLU A 162 23.01 -1.53 22.12
CA GLU A 162 24.08 -0.89 22.89
C GLU A 162 23.55 -0.16 24.14
N THR A 163 22.38 0.47 24.03
CA THR A 163 21.87 1.36 25.09
C THR A 163 20.73 0.75 25.90
N GLY A 164 19.96 -0.15 25.32
CA GLY A 164 18.68 -0.62 25.89
C GLY A 164 17.56 0.42 25.81
N ASN A 165 17.79 1.54 25.14
CA ASN A 165 16.82 2.63 24.99
C ASN A 165 15.82 2.33 23.89
N HIS A 166 14.72 3.12 23.85
CA HIS A 166 13.66 3.00 22.87
C HIS A 166 13.80 4.03 21.75
N VAL A 167 13.31 3.64 20.58
CA VAL A 167 13.28 4.48 19.36
C VAL A 167 11.88 4.51 18.79
N MET A 168 11.30 5.70 18.63
CA MET A 168 10.16 5.86 17.74
C MET A 168 10.64 5.65 16.30
N TYR A 169 9.98 4.75 15.58
CA TYR A 169 10.33 4.39 14.21
C TYR A 169 9.06 4.34 13.36
N ARG A 170 9.07 5.02 12.24
CA ARG A 170 7.93 5.04 11.32
C ARG A 170 8.40 4.93 9.89
N VAL A 171 7.71 4.10 9.12
CA VAL A 171 7.91 3.96 7.69
C VAL A 171 6.59 4.20 6.97
N THR A 172 6.61 5.18 6.07
CA THR A 172 5.45 5.60 5.29
C THR A 172 5.70 5.30 3.81
N PRO A 173 5.04 4.30 3.21
CA PRO A 173 5.09 4.10 1.77
C PRO A 173 4.46 5.27 1.02
N VAL A 174 5.14 5.77 -0.02
CA VAL A 174 4.70 6.90 -0.83
C VAL A 174 4.41 6.42 -2.24
N TYR A 175 3.15 6.48 -2.64
CA TYR A 175 2.68 6.14 -3.98
C TYR A 175 2.57 7.43 -4.81
N LYS A 176 3.12 7.41 -6.02
CA LYS A 176 3.15 8.62 -6.87
C LYS A 176 1.78 8.89 -7.50
N GLU A 177 1.15 7.84 -8.00
CA GLU A 177 -0.16 7.90 -8.62
C GLU A 177 -1.17 7.06 -7.81
N SER A 178 -2.45 7.41 -7.96
CA SER A 178 -3.51 6.76 -7.17
C SER A 178 -3.65 5.25 -7.43
N LEU A 179 -3.29 4.81 -8.64
CA LEU A 179 -3.39 3.41 -9.06
C LEU A 179 -2.06 2.65 -9.01
N ASP A 180 -0.97 3.27 -8.57
CA ASP A 180 0.30 2.58 -8.41
C ASP A 180 0.18 1.45 -7.41
N LEU A 181 0.63 0.25 -7.79
CA LEU A 181 0.67 -0.92 -6.90
C LEU A 181 1.96 -0.99 -6.09
N LEU A 182 3.03 -0.38 -6.58
CA LEU A 182 4.31 -0.27 -5.87
C LEU A 182 4.47 1.16 -5.32
N PRO A 183 5.01 1.31 -4.10
CA PRO A 183 5.42 2.63 -3.64
C PRO A 183 6.59 3.14 -4.47
N TYR A 184 6.59 4.43 -4.80
CA TYR A 184 7.72 5.13 -5.43
C TYR A 184 8.94 5.21 -4.52
N GLY A 185 8.70 5.17 -3.22
CA GLY A 185 9.68 5.10 -2.15
C GLY A 185 9.03 5.02 -0.80
N VAL A 186 9.84 5.07 0.24
CA VAL A 186 9.39 5.08 1.63
C VAL A 186 10.03 6.25 2.37
N ILE A 187 9.26 6.93 3.23
CA ILE A 187 9.81 7.85 4.23
C ILE A 187 10.13 7.01 5.45
N ILE A 188 11.36 7.11 5.95
CA ILE A 188 11.81 6.45 7.17
C ILE A 188 12.16 7.53 8.18
N GLU A 189 11.52 7.48 9.33
CA GLU A 189 11.75 8.42 10.43
C GLU A 189 12.11 7.66 11.70
N ALA A 190 13.07 8.17 12.45
CA ALA A 190 13.45 7.60 13.74
C ALA A 190 13.88 8.67 14.74
N LEU A 191 13.55 8.45 16.03
CA LEU A 191 13.90 9.32 17.14
C LEU A 191 14.10 8.50 18.41
N SER A 192 15.30 8.55 19.02
CA SER A 192 15.54 7.94 20.32
C SER A 192 14.86 8.74 21.43
N LEU A 193 14.26 8.01 22.40
CA LEU A 193 13.36 8.64 23.36
C LEU A 193 14.04 9.07 24.66
N GLU A 194 14.82 8.19 25.29
CA GLU A 194 15.41 8.44 26.61
C GLU A 194 16.46 9.54 26.61
N ASP A 195 17.15 9.73 25.48
CA ASP A 195 18.15 10.77 25.30
C ASP A 195 17.63 11.99 24.49
N GLY A 196 16.32 11.99 24.13
CA GLY A 196 15.70 13.10 23.41
C GLY A 196 16.20 13.29 21.99
N GLY A 197 16.64 12.22 21.34
CA GLY A 197 17.10 12.22 19.95
C GLY A 197 18.62 12.45 19.79
N GLU A 198 19.41 12.42 20.87
CA GLU A 198 20.86 12.57 20.76
C GLU A 198 21.52 11.38 20.05
N GLY A 199 21.04 10.15 20.27
CA GLY A 199 21.58 8.95 19.64
C GLY A 199 21.01 8.67 18.25
N ILE A 200 19.70 8.79 18.11
CA ILE A 200 18.99 8.55 16.83
C ILE A 200 18.03 9.70 16.57
N SER A 201 18.24 10.41 15.45
CA SER A 201 17.31 11.42 14.95
C SER A 201 17.51 11.59 13.45
N PHE A 202 16.58 11.05 12.63
CA PHE A 202 16.61 11.23 11.18
C PHE A 202 15.23 11.14 10.54
N SER A 203 15.10 11.76 9.38
CA SER A 203 13.98 11.60 8.45
C SER A 203 14.54 11.57 7.03
N VAL A 204 14.33 10.46 6.32
CA VAL A 204 14.84 10.25 4.97
C VAL A 204 13.75 9.72 4.05
N PHE A 205 13.86 10.02 2.75
CA PHE A 205 13.08 9.40 1.71
C PHE A 205 13.97 8.43 0.92
N SER A 206 13.66 7.15 0.96
CA SER A 206 14.38 6.09 0.24
C SER A 206 13.60 5.68 -1.01
N TYR A 207 14.27 5.74 -2.17
CA TYR A 207 13.64 5.48 -3.47
C TYR A 207 13.48 3.98 -3.73
N ASN A 208 12.30 3.57 -4.18
CA ASN A 208 12.03 2.21 -4.64
C ASN A 208 12.39 2.06 -6.12
N LYS A 209 13.66 2.16 -6.43
CA LYS A 209 14.22 2.05 -7.78
C LYS A 209 15.35 1.04 -7.83
N GLN A 210 15.84 0.72 -9.01
CA GLN A 210 17.00 -0.12 -9.23
C GLN A 210 17.83 0.48 -10.36
N PRO A 211 19.11 0.86 -10.13
CA PRO A 211 20.00 1.34 -11.20
C PRO A 211 20.00 0.39 -12.39
N GLY A 212 19.87 0.95 -13.60
CA GLY A 212 19.86 0.18 -14.84
C GLY A 212 18.54 -0.54 -15.15
N VAL A 213 17.48 -0.40 -14.33
CA VAL A 213 16.19 -1.05 -14.55
C VAL A 213 15.07 0.00 -14.48
N HIS A 214 14.24 0.03 -15.51
CA HIS A 214 12.97 0.76 -15.50
C HIS A 214 11.88 -0.05 -14.81
N ILE A 215 11.08 0.61 -13.96
CA ILE A 215 9.98 0.00 -13.21
C ILE A 215 8.67 0.73 -13.55
N ASP A 216 7.67 -0.04 -13.90
CA ASP A 216 6.29 0.42 -13.97
C ASP A 216 5.63 0.24 -12.61
N TYR A 217 5.43 1.33 -11.88
CA TYR A 217 4.88 1.30 -10.52
C TYR A 217 3.40 0.92 -10.48
N SER A 218 2.69 1.10 -11.58
CA SER A 218 1.27 0.72 -11.67
C SER A 218 1.06 -0.79 -11.77
N THR A 219 2.03 -1.53 -12.33
CA THR A 219 1.90 -2.96 -12.58
C THR A 219 2.95 -3.82 -11.88
N GLY A 220 4.11 -3.25 -11.54
CA GLY A 220 5.29 -3.98 -11.07
C GLY A 220 6.11 -4.62 -12.19
N LYS A 221 5.74 -4.44 -13.46
CA LYS A 221 6.56 -4.87 -14.60
C LYS A 221 7.85 -4.04 -14.69
N SER A 222 8.88 -4.61 -15.30
CA SER A 222 10.18 -3.93 -15.40
C SER A 222 10.94 -4.39 -16.65
N TYR A 223 11.90 -3.57 -17.08
CA TYR A 223 12.80 -3.86 -18.20
C TYR A 223 14.13 -3.10 -18.04
N LEU A 224 15.18 -3.51 -18.74
CA LEU A 224 16.48 -2.82 -18.65
C LEU A 224 16.39 -1.41 -19.25
N THR A 225 17.05 -0.45 -18.59
CA THR A 225 17.14 0.90 -19.11
C THR A 225 17.84 0.90 -20.47
N GLY A 226 17.21 1.53 -21.46
CA GLY A 226 17.69 1.56 -22.86
C GLY A 226 17.13 0.42 -23.75
N GLU A 227 16.41 -0.53 -23.18
CA GLU A 227 15.58 -1.46 -23.95
C GLU A 227 14.21 -0.83 -24.27
N THR A 228 13.62 -1.27 -25.36
CA THR A 228 12.22 -0.91 -25.64
C THR A 228 11.34 -1.62 -24.61
N PRO A 229 10.35 -0.94 -24.01
CA PRO A 229 9.38 -1.62 -23.17
C PRO A 229 8.88 -2.88 -23.90
N PRO A 230 8.71 -4.02 -23.20
CA PRO A 230 8.02 -5.16 -23.78
C PRO A 230 6.75 -4.62 -24.41
N ALA A 231 6.49 -4.98 -25.69
CA ALA A 231 5.24 -4.60 -26.33
C ALA A 231 4.13 -4.95 -25.33
N GLU A 232 3.30 -3.99 -24.98
CA GLU A 232 2.10 -4.30 -24.21
C GLU A 232 1.44 -5.44 -24.95
N GLU A 233 1.34 -6.62 -24.30
CA GLU A 233 0.42 -7.62 -24.83
C GLU A 233 -0.90 -6.86 -24.98
N PRO A 234 -1.51 -6.88 -26.18
CA PRO A 234 -2.73 -6.12 -26.40
C PRO A 234 -3.60 -6.45 -25.19
N GLU A 235 -3.97 -5.41 -24.42
CA GLU A 235 -4.97 -5.58 -23.36
C GLU A 235 -6.04 -6.43 -24.01
N GLU A 236 -6.25 -7.68 -23.52
CA GLU A 236 -7.38 -8.47 -24.01
C GLU A 236 -8.55 -7.52 -23.83
N GLU A 237 -9.07 -6.99 -24.95
CA GLU A 237 -10.17 -6.03 -24.91
C GLU A 237 -11.16 -6.60 -23.91
N ASN A 238 -11.35 -5.92 -22.79
CA ASN A 238 -12.23 -6.39 -21.73
C ASN A 238 -13.51 -6.83 -22.43
N PRO A 239 -13.87 -8.10 -22.43
CA PRO A 239 -14.93 -8.58 -23.30
C PRO A 239 -16.17 -7.76 -23.03
N THR A 240 -16.70 -7.12 -24.06
CA THR A 240 -17.89 -6.27 -23.95
C THR A 240 -19.16 -7.09 -23.76
N TYR A 241 -19.04 -8.41 -23.72
CA TYR A 241 -20.17 -9.34 -23.58
C TYR A 241 -19.76 -10.65 -22.92
N TYR A 242 -20.74 -11.36 -22.37
CA TYR A 242 -20.62 -12.76 -21.98
C TYR A 242 -21.18 -13.69 -23.04
N MET A 243 -20.56 -14.86 -23.19
CA MET A 243 -21.17 -15.99 -23.91
C MET A 243 -22.01 -16.79 -22.92
N VAL A 244 -23.31 -16.88 -23.15
CA VAL A 244 -24.22 -17.66 -22.31
C VAL A 244 -24.65 -18.95 -23.04
N ASN A 245 -24.73 -20.02 -22.27
CA ASN A 245 -25.39 -21.26 -22.69
C ASN A 245 -26.80 -21.25 -22.12
N THR A 246 -27.81 -21.13 -22.99
CA THR A 246 -29.20 -21.00 -22.58
C THR A 246 -29.79 -22.31 -22.05
N GLU A 247 -29.22 -23.46 -22.44
CA GLU A 247 -29.63 -24.78 -21.96
C GLU A 247 -29.10 -25.06 -20.55
N THR A 248 -27.78 -24.90 -20.33
CA THR A 248 -27.12 -25.20 -19.06
C THR A 248 -27.19 -24.05 -18.07
N LYS A 249 -27.70 -22.89 -18.48
CA LYS A 249 -27.74 -21.64 -17.69
C LYS A 249 -26.38 -21.23 -17.14
N LYS A 250 -25.32 -21.40 -17.93
CA LYS A 250 -23.97 -20.95 -17.59
C LYS A 250 -23.53 -19.82 -18.50
N PHE A 251 -22.75 -18.88 -17.94
CA PHE A 251 -22.10 -17.84 -18.72
C PHE A 251 -20.57 -17.92 -18.59
N HIS A 252 -19.90 -17.47 -19.65
CA HIS A 252 -18.46 -17.63 -19.88
C HIS A 252 -17.88 -16.32 -20.41
N LEU A 253 -16.58 -16.11 -20.15
CA LEU A 253 -15.80 -15.16 -20.95
C LEU A 253 -15.73 -15.64 -22.41
N PRO A 254 -15.70 -14.76 -23.41
CA PRO A 254 -15.59 -15.15 -24.82
C PRO A 254 -14.35 -16.00 -25.13
N SER A 255 -13.25 -15.75 -24.43
CA SER A 255 -11.98 -16.52 -24.53
C SER A 255 -12.02 -17.89 -23.86
N CYS A 256 -13.10 -18.24 -23.16
CA CYS A 256 -13.21 -19.51 -22.47
C CYS A 256 -13.32 -20.68 -23.45
N HIS A 257 -12.49 -21.72 -23.27
CA HIS A 257 -12.60 -22.96 -24.08
C HIS A 257 -14.01 -23.53 -24.12
N HIS A 258 -14.71 -23.52 -22.97
CA HIS A 258 -16.09 -24.01 -22.89
C HIS A 258 -17.10 -23.13 -23.63
N ALA A 259 -16.83 -21.83 -23.85
CA ALA A 259 -17.69 -20.99 -24.66
C ALA A 259 -17.68 -21.45 -26.13
N GLY A 260 -16.54 -21.90 -26.64
CA GLY A 260 -16.37 -22.42 -28.01
C GLY A 260 -17.03 -23.78 -28.23
N THR A 261 -17.37 -24.51 -27.18
CA THR A 261 -18.02 -25.84 -27.29
C THR A 261 -19.54 -25.82 -27.09
N VAL A 262 -20.14 -24.64 -26.92
CA VAL A 262 -21.59 -24.48 -26.83
C VAL A 262 -22.20 -24.57 -28.24
N ASP A 263 -23.20 -25.43 -28.40
CA ASP A 263 -23.92 -25.53 -29.67
C ASP A 263 -24.56 -24.21 -30.08
N ASP A 264 -24.53 -23.87 -31.35
CA ASP A 264 -24.95 -22.55 -31.86
C ASP A 264 -26.41 -22.21 -31.50
N GLU A 265 -27.29 -23.20 -31.41
CA GLU A 265 -28.70 -23.02 -31.00
C GLU A 265 -28.88 -22.62 -29.54
N ASN A 266 -27.87 -22.91 -28.70
CA ASN A 266 -27.85 -22.63 -27.26
C ASN A 266 -26.88 -21.50 -26.88
N ARG A 267 -26.22 -20.92 -27.87
CA ARG A 267 -25.20 -19.86 -27.72
C ARG A 267 -25.83 -18.49 -27.92
N GLU A 268 -25.69 -17.62 -26.91
CA GLU A 268 -26.14 -16.25 -26.94
C GLU A 268 -25.06 -15.31 -26.42
N MET A 269 -24.93 -14.12 -27.06
CA MET A 269 -24.10 -13.04 -26.52
C MET A 269 -24.96 -12.11 -25.66
N ARG A 270 -24.52 -11.80 -24.46
CA ARG A 270 -25.20 -10.91 -23.53
C ARG A 270 -24.24 -9.83 -23.06
N ASP A 271 -24.75 -8.63 -22.82
CA ASP A 271 -23.99 -7.52 -22.28
C ASP A 271 -23.19 -7.92 -21.05
N PHE A 272 -22.05 -7.26 -20.83
CA PHE A 272 -21.13 -7.54 -19.74
C PHE A 272 -21.71 -7.04 -18.40
N ASP A 273 -22.82 -7.65 -17.97
CA ASP A 273 -23.48 -7.41 -16.68
C ASP A 273 -23.67 -8.74 -15.92
N ARG A 274 -22.71 -9.01 -15.05
CA ARG A 274 -22.67 -10.26 -14.26
C ARG A 274 -23.86 -10.39 -13.32
N ASP A 275 -24.24 -9.31 -12.68
CA ASP A 275 -25.31 -9.33 -11.65
C ASP A 275 -26.68 -9.49 -12.31
N ALA A 276 -26.88 -8.88 -13.48
CA ALA A 276 -28.08 -9.11 -14.29
C ALA A 276 -28.21 -10.59 -14.68
N LEU A 277 -27.16 -11.22 -15.19
CA LEU A 277 -27.17 -12.64 -15.55
C LEU A 277 -27.47 -13.56 -14.36
N ILE A 278 -26.89 -13.26 -13.20
CA ILE A 278 -27.18 -14.02 -11.97
C ILE A 278 -28.64 -13.87 -11.56
N SER A 279 -29.21 -12.67 -11.66
CA SER A 279 -30.62 -12.40 -11.34
C SER A 279 -31.57 -13.11 -12.30
N GLU A 280 -31.18 -13.35 -13.57
CA GLU A 280 -31.89 -14.14 -14.56
C GLU A 280 -31.72 -15.65 -14.41
N GLY A 281 -30.98 -16.10 -13.38
CA GLY A 281 -30.80 -17.51 -13.06
C GLY A 281 -29.61 -18.18 -13.77
N PHE A 282 -28.72 -17.40 -14.40
CA PHE A 282 -27.46 -17.94 -14.91
C PHE A 282 -26.42 -18.07 -13.81
N SER A 283 -25.47 -18.98 -14.00
CA SER A 283 -24.33 -19.18 -13.08
C SER A 283 -23.00 -19.04 -13.82
N PRO A 284 -21.96 -18.48 -13.15
CA PRO A 284 -20.64 -18.35 -13.77
C PRO A 284 -20.01 -19.72 -14.03
N CYS A 285 -19.26 -19.81 -15.14
CA CYS A 285 -18.46 -21.00 -15.44
C CYS A 285 -17.36 -21.20 -14.38
N GLY A 286 -17.25 -22.43 -13.85
CA GLY A 286 -16.24 -22.77 -12.85
C GLY A 286 -14.80 -22.73 -13.35
N THR A 287 -14.59 -22.74 -14.69
CA THR A 287 -13.26 -22.73 -15.31
C THR A 287 -12.74 -21.31 -15.54
N CYS A 288 -13.47 -20.45 -16.24
CA CYS A 288 -13.04 -19.09 -16.51
C CYS A 288 -13.46 -18.08 -15.43
N LYS A 289 -14.38 -18.44 -14.54
CA LYS A 289 -14.86 -17.63 -13.40
C LYS A 289 -15.19 -16.18 -13.81
N PRO A 290 -16.05 -15.98 -14.81
CA PRO A 290 -16.41 -14.67 -15.33
C PRO A 290 -17.09 -13.79 -14.30
#